data_da79b57ab826d945c1b22d6e8beeb9e5
#
_entry.id   da79b57ab826d945c1b22d6e8beeb9e5
#
_cell.length_a   1.000
_cell.length_b   1.000
_cell.length_c   1.000
_cell.angle_alpha   90.00
_cell.angle_beta   90.00
_cell.angle_gamma   90.00
#
_symmetry.space_group_name_H-M   'P 1'
#
loop_
_entity.id
_entity.type
_entity.pdbx_description
1 polymer ?
#
loop_
_entity_poly.entity_id
_entity_poly.type
_entity_poly.pdbx_seq_one_letter_code
_entity_poly.pdbx_strand_id
1 'polypeptide(L)'
;VAGHLSRIVSLILVFFMLIIAPLIYSYSISEMENRRLLLNDVTQFLDKVTDKGSITEDDLTEFSLQVNAHGMVIKPVVKRLVRTSIVTTDGEIRTINVSVDDLYSLNQRDTVQVKLVEVSMSVYRRLIKSILRVDEGLYTLEMAAVVR
;
A
#
# COMPACT_ATOMS: atom_id res chain seq x y z
N VAL A 1 48.28 21.11 13.47
CA VAL A 1 47.57 20.27 12.48
C VAL A 1 46.35 19.62 13.12
N ALA A 2 46.41 19.08 14.36
CA ALA A 2 45.26 18.42 15.01
C ALA A 2 44.04 19.35 15.24
N GLY A 3 44.26 20.63 15.55
CA GLY A 3 43.18 21.60 15.78
C GLY A 3 42.35 21.96 14.54
N HIS A 4 42.97 21.96 13.35
CA HIS A 4 42.26 22.22 12.11
C HIS A 4 41.43 21.03 11.68
N LEU A 5 41.93 19.82 11.85
CA LEU A 5 41.20 18.59 11.54
C LEU A 5 39.94 18.44 12.42
N SER A 6 40.09 18.73 13.73
CA SER A 6 38.94 18.71 14.65
C SER A 6 37.87 19.72 14.27
N ARG A 7 38.24 20.93 13.83
CA ARG A 7 37.27 21.94 13.36
C ARG A 7 36.54 21.51 12.10
N ILE A 8 37.25 20.90 11.13
CA ILE A 8 36.62 20.38 9.89
C ILE A 8 35.64 19.26 10.23
N VAL A 9 36.03 18.32 11.08
CA VAL A 9 35.15 17.21 11.51
C VAL A 9 33.93 17.73 12.24
N SER A 10 34.08 18.70 13.17
CA SER A 10 32.96 19.36 13.85
C SER A 10 32.02 20.03 12.87
N LEU A 11 32.53 20.72 11.86
CA LEU A 11 31.70 21.42 10.86
C LEU A 11 30.90 20.45 9.99
N ILE A 12 31.52 19.34 9.61
CA ILE A 12 30.81 18.26 8.88
C ILE A 12 29.71 17.64 9.74
N LEU A 13 29.99 17.42 11.03
CA LEU A 13 29.02 16.80 11.94
C LEU A 13 27.82 17.73 12.21
N VAL A 14 28.08 19.04 12.37
CA VAL A 14 27.05 20.07 12.52
C VAL A 14 26.20 20.16 11.25
N PHE A 15 26.82 20.15 10.07
CA PHE A 15 26.11 20.12 8.78
C PHE A 15 25.22 18.89 8.67
N PHE A 16 25.72 17.73 9.03
CA PHE A 16 24.96 16.48 9.01
C PHE A 16 23.74 16.53 9.95
N MET A 17 23.92 17.03 11.17
CA MET A 17 22.85 17.14 12.16
C MET A 17 21.81 18.19 11.77
N LEU A 18 22.21 19.33 11.23
CA LEU A 18 21.28 20.43 10.92
C LEU A 18 20.52 20.25 9.62
N ILE A 19 21.07 19.53 8.65
CA ILE A 19 20.47 19.40 7.32
C ILE A 19 19.96 17.99 7.07
N ILE A 20 20.78 16.98 7.26
CA ILE A 20 20.46 15.61 6.88
C ILE A 20 19.47 14.97 7.85
N ALA A 21 19.65 15.18 9.16
CA ALA A 21 18.76 14.59 10.15
C ALA A 21 17.31 15.11 10.03
N PRO A 22 17.03 16.43 9.93
CA PRO A 22 15.67 16.92 9.69
C PRO A 22 15.06 16.43 8.37
N LEU A 23 15.88 16.28 7.34
CA LEU A 23 15.43 15.82 6.03
C LEU A 23 14.99 14.35 6.08
N ILE A 24 15.74 13.48 6.76
CA ILE A 24 15.36 12.08 6.98
C ILE A 24 14.09 12.00 7.84
N TYR A 25 13.99 12.82 8.89
CA TYR A 25 12.84 12.86 9.77
C TYR A 25 11.57 13.28 9.02
N SER A 26 11.63 14.36 8.24
CA SER A 26 10.52 14.84 7.41
C SER A 26 10.06 13.79 6.40
N TYR A 27 11.01 13.07 5.79
CA TYR A 27 10.70 11.98 4.88
C TYR A 27 9.96 10.84 5.57
N SER A 28 10.45 10.42 6.75
CA SER A 28 9.81 9.33 7.49
C SER A 28 8.37 9.65 7.87
N ILE A 29 8.08 10.88 8.28
CA ILE A 29 6.72 11.33 8.57
C ILE A 29 5.85 11.30 7.32
N SER A 30 6.34 11.85 6.21
CA SER A 30 5.60 11.87 4.94
C SER A 30 5.29 10.46 4.44
N GLU A 31 6.22 9.52 4.58
CA GLU A 31 6.00 8.11 4.22
C GLU A 31 4.90 7.47 5.08
N MET A 32 4.92 7.70 6.38
CA MET A 32 3.89 7.19 7.30
C MET A 32 2.51 7.78 6.99
N GLU A 33 2.46 9.07 6.67
CA GLU A 33 1.22 9.77 6.32
C GLU A 33 0.65 9.24 5.01
N ASN A 34 1.46 9.05 3.99
CA ASN A 34 1.04 8.46 2.72
C ASN A 34 0.47 7.04 2.90
N ARG A 35 1.11 6.21 3.72
CA ARG A 35 0.59 4.88 4.03
C ARG A 35 -0.78 4.94 4.73
N ARG A 36 -0.96 5.89 5.64
CA ARG A 36 -2.22 6.08 6.34
C ARG A 36 -3.32 6.57 5.39
N LEU A 37 -3.01 7.48 4.46
CA LEU A 37 -3.93 7.93 3.43
C LEU A 37 -4.35 6.79 2.52
N LEU A 38 -3.41 5.96 2.07
CA LEU A 38 -3.71 4.77 1.27
C LEU A 38 -4.64 3.79 1.99
N LEU A 39 -4.40 3.55 3.29
CA LEU A 39 -5.28 2.72 4.11
C LEU A 39 -6.71 3.28 4.14
N ASN A 40 -6.83 4.59 4.32
CA ASN A 40 -8.13 5.27 4.34
C ASN A 40 -8.85 5.15 2.99
N ASP A 41 -8.15 5.37 1.88
CA ASP A 41 -8.72 5.27 0.54
C ASP A 41 -9.22 3.85 0.24
N VAL A 42 -8.44 2.82 0.60
CA VAL A 42 -8.86 1.42 0.44
C VAL A 42 -10.09 1.12 1.30
N THR A 43 -10.12 1.62 2.53
CA THR A 43 -11.27 1.42 3.43
C THR A 43 -12.52 2.07 2.86
N GLN A 44 -12.43 3.33 2.42
CA GLN A 44 -13.55 4.04 1.80
C GLN A 44 -14.05 3.35 0.54
N PHE A 45 -13.13 2.88 -0.31
CA PHE A 45 -13.49 2.13 -1.51
C PHE A 45 -14.22 0.83 -1.16
N LEU A 46 -13.69 0.05 -0.21
CA LEU A 46 -14.31 -1.20 0.24
C LEU A 46 -15.70 -0.95 0.83
N ASP A 47 -15.87 0.06 1.69
CA ASP A 47 -17.16 0.41 2.26
C ASP A 47 -18.17 0.80 1.16
N LYS A 48 -17.76 1.68 0.23
CA LYS A 48 -18.59 2.11 -0.91
C LYS A 48 -19.08 0.92 -1.75
N VAL A 49 -18.18 -0.01 -2.05
CA VAL A 49 -18.45 -1.15 -2.92
C VAL A 49 -19.28 -2.22 -2.22
N THR A 50 -19.01 -2.50 -0.95
CA THR A 50 -19.77 -3.49 -0.18
C THR A 50 -21.18 -3.05 0.12
N ASP A 51 -21.41 -1.75 0.28
CA ASP A 51 -22.74 -1.18 0.50
C ASP A 51 -23.52 -1.07 -0.84
N LYS A 52 -22.83 -0.77 -1.96
CA LYS A 52 -23.43 -0.69 -3.30
C LYS A 52 -23.74 -2.07 -3.89
N GLY A 53 -22.99 -3.10 -3.51
CA GLY A 53 -23.14 -4.46 -4.03
C GLY A 53 -22.69 -4.64 -5.50
N SER A 54 -21.93 -3.70 -6.04
CA SER A 54 -21.39 -3.75 -7.40
C SER A 54 -20.13 -2.92 -7.55
N ILE A 55 -19.24 -3.30 -8.46
CA ILE A 55 -18.06 -2.55 -8.84
C ILE A 55 -18.15 -2.21 -10.31
N THR A 56 -18.14 -0.92 -10.66
CA THR A 56 -18.13 -0.46 -12.05
C THR A 56 -16.70 -0.08 -12.48
N GLU A 57 -16.48 0.03 -13.80
CA GLU A 57 -15.19 0.51 -14.32
C GLU A 57 -14.87 1.94 -13.87
N ASP A 58 -15.89 2.77 -13.72
CA ASP A 58 -15.75 4.13 -13.20
C ASP A 58 -15.27 4.12 -11.75
N ASP A 59 -15.81 3.22 -10.90
CA ASP A 59 -15.38 3.06 -9.51
C ASP A 59 -13.90 2.62 -9.44
N LEU A 60 -13.46 1.72 -10.33
CA LEU A 60 -12.07 1.28 -10.40
C LEU A 60 -11.12 2.38 -10.88
N THR A 61 -11.57 3.17 -11.86
CA THR A 61 -10.80 4.29 -12.40
C THR A 61 -10.64 5.39 -11.36
N GLU A 62 -11.74 5.79 -10.70
CA GLU A 62 -11.73 6.76 -9.60
C GLU A 62 -10.79 6.31 -8.48
N PHE A 63 -10.91 5.06 -8.05
CA PHE A 63 -10.04 4.49 -7.02
C PHE A 63 -8.57 4.48 -7.44
N SER A 64 -8.27 4.08 -8.69
CA SER A 64 -6.91 4.09 -9.21
C SER A 64 -6.30 5.50 -9.23
N LEU A 65 -7.07 6.51 -9.61
CA LEU A 65 -6.63 7.90 -9.58
C LEU A 65 -6.38 8.39 -8.15
N GLN A 66 -7.27 8.04 -7.22
CA GLN A 66 -7.18 8.44 -5.81
C GLN A 66 -5.92 7.87 -5.15
N VAL A 67 -5.65 6.56 -5.27
CA VAL A 67 -4.44 5.94 -4.68
C VAL A 67 -3.14 6.47 -5.29
N ASN A 68 -3.14 6.86 -6.56
CA ASN A 68 -1.96 7.41 -7.23
C ASN A 68 -1.76 8.93 -6.96
N ALA A 69 -2.75 9.62 -6.39
CA ALA A 69 -2.63 11.03 -6.03
C ALA A 69 -1.62 11.29 -4.88
N HIS A 70 -1.28 10.27 -4.10
CA HIS A 70 -0.35 10.38 -2.97
C HIS A 70 1.14 10.32 -3.35
N GLY A 71 1.47 10.47 -4.63
CA GLY A 71 2.87 10.54 -5.10
C GLY A 71 3.60 9.18 -5.15
N MET A 72 2.88 8.09 -4.97
CA MET A 72 3.36 6.73 -5.20
C MET A 72 2.77 6.18 -6.49
N VAL A 73 3.54 5.36 -7.23
CA VAL A 73 3.01 4.65 -8.39
C VAL A 73 2.51 3.29 -7.92
N ILE A 74 1.20 3.19 -7.76
CA ILE A 74 0.53 2.02 -7.19
C ILE A 74 -0.38 1.40 -8.24
N LYS A 75 -0.31 0.08 -8.35
CA LYS A 75 -1.25 -0.73 -9.15
C LYS A 75 -2.27 -1.35 -8.21
N PRO A 76 -3.53 -0.88 -8.22
CA PRO A 76 -4.60 -1.53 -7.50
C PRO A 76 -5.02 -2.82 -8.23
N VAL A 77 -5.19 -3.90 -7.48
CA VAL A 77 -5.74 -5.16 -7.95
C VAL A 77 -6.94 -5.49 -7.08
N VAL A 78 -8.12 -5.52 -7.68
CA VAL A 78 -9.37 -5.86 -6.99
C VAL A 78 -9.79 -7.25 -7.41
N LYS A 79 -10.14 -8.10 -6.43
CA LYS A 79 -10.62 -9.47 -6.66
C LYS A 79 -11.89 -9.71 -5.87
N ARG A 80 -12.81 -10.44 -6.48
CA ARG A 80 -13.97 -11.01 -5.81
C ARG A 80 -13.66 -12.43 -5.39
N LEU A 81 -13.88 -12.75 -4.15
CA LEU A 81 -13.73 -14.07 -3.59
C LEU A 81 -15.13 -14.60 -3.22
N VAL A 82 -15.53 -15.68 -3.86
CA VAL A 82 -16.79 -16.36 -3.58
C VAL A 82 -16.51 -17.55 -2.67
N ARG A 83 -17.25 -17.65 -1.60
CA ARG A 83 -17.14 -18.75 -0.65
C ARG A 83 -17.88 -19.97 -1.22
N THR A 84 -17.14 -21.01 -1.57
CA THR A 84 -17.67 -22.25 -2.14
C THR A 84 -17.31 -23.43 -1.26
N SER A 85 -18.27 -24.33 -1.05
CA SER A 85 -18.04 -25.59 -0.36
C SER A 85 -17.72 -26.68 -1.37
N ILE A 86 -16.60 -27.34 -1.20
CA ILE A 86 -16.22 -28.51 -2.01
C ILE A 86 -16.23 -29.77 -1.13
N VAL A 87 -16.65 -30.88 -1.72
CA VAL A 87 -16.53 -32.20 -1.10
C VAL A 87 -15.20 -32.79 -1.51
N THR A 88 -14.35 -33.05 -0.53
CA THR A 88 -13.05 -33.70 -0.75
C THR A 88 -13.25 -35.20 -1.06
N THR A 89 -12.27 -35.83 -1.69
CA THR A 89 -12.29 -37.26 -2.03
C THR A 89 -12.57 -38.17 -0.82
N ASP A 90 -12.27 -37.68 0.38
CA ASP A 90 -12.50 -38.37 1.65
C ASP A 90 -13.91 -38.13 2.23
N GLY A 91 -14.79 -37.42 1.50
CA GLY A 91 -16.16 -37.09 1.92
C GLY A 91 -16.28 -35.93 2.89
N GLU A 92 -15.17 -35.24 3.23
CA GLU A 92 -15.20 -34.03 4.05
C GLU A 92 -15.64 -32.81 3.24
N ILE A 93 -16.52 -31.99 3.81
CA ILE A 93 -16.91 -30.70 3.26
C ILE A 93 -15.91 -29.64 3.68
N ARG A 94 -15.14 -29.12 2.75
CA ARG A 94 -14.23 -27.99 2.97
C ARG A 94 -14.72 -26.74 2.27
N THR A 95 -14.69 -25.63 2.98
CA THR A 95 -15.04 -24.33 2.42
C THR A 95 -13.77 -23.65 1.92
N ILE A 96 -13.78 -23.26 0.66
CA ILE A 96 -12.69 -22.52 0.01
C ILE A 96 -13.21 -21.22 -0.56
N ASN A 97 -12.31 -20.23 -0.66
CA ASN A 97 -12.58 -18.98 -1.35
C ASN A 97 -12.03 -19.09 -2.78
N VAL A 98 -12.88 -18.93 -3.76
CA VAL A 98 -12.52 -18.97 -5.18
C VAL A 98 -12.55 -17.55 -5.73
N SER A 99 -11.47 -17.15 -6.41
CA SER A 99 -11.43 -15.86 -7.11
C SER A 99 -12.29 -15.92 -8.36
N VAL A 100 -13.20 -14.96 -8.52
CA VAL A 100 -14.08 -14.80 -9.67
C VAL A 100 -13.79 -13.47 -10.33
N ASP A 101 -13.69 -13.47 -11.66
CA ASP A 101 -13.36 -12.28 -12.44
C ASP A 101 -14.55 -11.32 -12.64
N ASP A 102 -15.78 -11.78 -12.38
CA ASP A 102 -16.97 -10.93 -12.45
C ASP A 102 -17.06 -10.03 -11.20
N LEU A 103 -16.82 -8.75 -11.41
CA LEU A 103 -16.88 -7.70 -10.38
C LEU A 103 -18.18 -6.89 -10.43
N TYR A 104 -18.97 -7.03 -11.51
CA TYR A 104 -20.14 -6.16 -11.74
C TYR A 104 -21.33 -6.46 -10.84
N SER A 105 -21.47 -7.71 -10.39
CA SER A 105 -22.55 -8.11 -9.49
C SER A 105 -22.00 -8.87 -8.29
N LEU A 106 -21.99 -8.23 -7.14
CA LEU A 106 -21.55 -8.84 -5.88
C LEU A 106 -22.78 -9.44 -5.18
N ASN A 107 -22.63 -10.65 -4.66
CA ASN A 107 -23.65 -11.27 -3.83
C ASN A 107 -23.37 -11.01 -2.35
N GLN A 108 -24.42 -11.06 -1.52
CA GLN A 108 -24.25 -11.05 -0.08
C GLN A 108 -23.31 -12.19 0.35
N ARG A 109 -22.38 -11.88 1.27
CA ARG A 109 -21.32 -12.76 1.78
C ARG A 109 -20.13 -12.99 0.82
N ASP A 110 -20.13 -12.43 -0.37
CA ASP A 110 -18.91 -12.37 -1.17
C ASP A 110 -17.87 -11.51 -0.45
N THR A 111 -16.61 -11.80 -0.68
CA THR A 111 -15.52 -11.02 -0.11
C THR A 111 -14.83 -10.25 -1.24
N VAL A 112 -14.77 -8.95 -1.11
CA VAL A 112 -13.98 -8.09 -2.01
C VAL A 112 -12.61 -7.91 -1.40
N GLN A 113 -11.57 -8.29 -2.12
CA GLN A 113 -10.17 -8.16 -1.75
C GLN A 113 -9.52 -7.11 -2.62
N VAL A 114 -8.88 -6.13 -1.99
CA VAL A 114 -8.10 -5.09 -2.65
C VAL A 114 -6.64 -5.29 -2.27
N LYS A 115 -5.80 -5.40 -3.29
CA LYS A 115 -4.35 -5.47 -3.13
C LYS A 115 -3.72 -4.29 -3.85
N LEU A 116 -3.03 -3.44 -3.12
CA LEU A 116 -2.20 -2.36 -3.65
C LEU A 116 -0.76 -2.86 -3.75
N VAL A 117 -0.18 -2.73 -4.92
CA VAL A 117 1.23 -3.09 -5.16
C VAL A 117 1.95 -1.87 -5.70
N GLU A 118 2.97 -1.40 -4.99
CA GLU A 118 3.85 -0.35 -5.48
C GLU A 118 4.64 -0.87 -6.69
N VAL A 119 4.59 -0.13 -7.80
CA VAL A 119 5.25 -0.53 -9.05
C VAL A 119 6.69 0.00 -9.11
N SER A 120 6.89 1.22 -8.59
CA SER A 120 8.22 1.83 -8.59
C SER A 120 8.43 2.72 -7.38
N MET A 121 9.61 2.64 -6.79
CA MET A 121 10.04 3.57 -5.75
C MET A 121 10.30 4.95 -6.34
N SER A 122 9.93 6.01 -5.60
CA SER A 122 10.33 7.38 -5.94
C SER A 122 11.85 7.51 -5.95
N VAL A 123 12.38 8.46 -6.73
CA VAL A 123 13.83 8.74 -6.80
C VAL A 123 14.38 9.08 -5.42
N TYR A 124 13.62 9.84 -4.64
CA TYR A 124 14.01 10.24 -3.29
C TYR A 124 14.12 9.03 -2.35
N ARG A 125 13.17 8.11 -2.39
CA ARG A 125 13.18 6.89 -1.59
C ARG A 125 14.36 5.97 -1.95
N ARG A 126 14.71 5.90 -3.25
CA ARG A 126 15.91 5.20 -3.70
C ARG A 126 17.21 5.81 -3.16
N LEU A 127 17.29 7.15 -3.11
CA LEU A 127 18.44 7.85 -2.53
C LEU A 127 18.58 7.57 -1.04
N ILE A 128 17.49 7.71 -0.28
CA ILE A 128 17.51 7.42 1.18
C ILE A 128 17.88 5.97 1.45
N LYS A 129 17.30 5.02 0.69
CA LYS A 129 17.67 3.60 0.76
C LYS A 129 19.17 3.38 0.51
N SER A 130 19.74 4.06 -0.48
CA SER A 130 21.16 3.97 -0.80
C SER A 130 22.06 4.52 0.32
N ILE A 131 21.66 5.63 0.94
CA ILE A 131 22.42 6.29 2.02
C ILE A 131 22.34 5.46 3.31
N LEU A 132 21.15 5.04 3.71
CA LEU A 132 20.92 4.32 4.95
C LEU A 132 21.20 2.82 4.86
N ARG A 133 21.43 2.29 3.67
CA ARG A 133 21.60 0.84 3.40
C ARG A 133 20.45 -0.02 3.96
N VAL A 134 19.25 0.53 4.00
CA VAL A 134 18.05 -0.20 4.44
C VAL A 134 17.46 -0.92 3.26
N ASP A 135 17.22 -2.21 3.38
CA ASP A 135 16.58 -3.01 2.33
C ASP A 135 15.07 -3.04 2.52
N GLU A 136 14.41 -1.90 2.30
CA GLU A 136 12.95 -1.84 2.23
C GLU A 136 12.49 -2.32 0.85
N GLY A 137 11.62 -3.34 0.84
CA GLY A 137 10.93 -3.80 -0.36
C GLY A 137 9.91 -2.79 -0.89
N LEU A 138 9.28 -3.12 -2.02
CA LEU A 138 8.13 -2.39 -2.54
C LEU A 138 6.96 -2.51 -1.56
N TYR A 139 6.22 -1.41 -1.40
CA TYR A 139 5.05 -1.40 -0.51
C TYR A 139 3.94 -2.29 -1.08
N THR A 140 3.39 -3.12 -0.22
CA THR A 140 2.22 -3.95 -0.54
C THR A 140 1.21 -3.83 0.60
N LEU A 141 -0.02 -3.50 0.26
CA LEU A 141 -1.15 -3.44 1.17
C LEU A 141 -2.24 -4.37 0.64
N GLU A 142 -2.79 -5.19 1.51
CA GLU A 142 -3.88 -6.10 1.17
C GLU A 142 -4.98 -5.99 2.22
N MET A 143 -6.20 -5.71 1.77
CA MET A 143 -7.39 -5.59 2.62
C MET A 143 -8.56 -6.32 1.97
N ALA A 144 -9.47 -6.80 2.79
CA ALA A 144 -10.68 -7.47 2.32
C ALA A 144 -11.87 -7.07 3.18
N ALA A 145 -13.04 -6.98 2.54
CA ALA A 145 -14.32 -6.73 3.19
C ALA A 145 -15.40 -7.66 2.64
N VAL A 146 -16.37 -7.98 3.47
CA VAL A 146 -17.49 -8.83 3.11
C VAL A 146 -18.67 -7.96 2.68
N VAL A 147 -19.31 -8.31 1.56
CA VAL A 147 -20.51 -7.63 1.04
C VAL A 147 -21.68 -7.88 1.99
N ARG A 148 -22.33 -6.80 2.37
CA ARG A 148 -23.46 -6.78 3.33
C ARG A 148 -24.81 -7.06 2.69
#